data_7cc1035d5e056dea8be5ddd42d62f2d4
#
_entry.id   7cc1035d5e056dea8be5ddd42d62f2d4
#
_cell.length_a   1.000
_cell.length_b   1.000
_cell.length_c   1.000
_cell.angle_alpha   90.00
_cell.angle_beta   90.00
_cell.angle_gamma   90.00
#
_symmetry.space_group_name_H-M   'P 1'
#
loop_
_entity.id
_entity.type
_entity.pdbx_description
1 polymer ?
#
loop_
_entity_poly.entity_id
_entity_poly.type
_entity_poly.pdbx_seq_one_letter_code
_entity_poly.pdbx_strand_id
1 'polypeptide(L)'
;MNIILENALSHGAASGEFYLLLQNYGIWSRYFGCSGYKAHSSEILPTAIIDDDTAMLVESAVVKLKKSRPNVWKVFSQHYIEGLTPEVITDRLRSETRGKPESPYKRRKNYYEARPAIDTALRHVNASGVRSLLKIAESFIYEDLIAYNKH
;
A
#
# COMPACT_ATOMS: atom_id res chain seq x y z
N MET A 1 -2.83 21.38 -12.72
CA MET A 1 -2.38 20.03 -12.33
C MET A 1 -0.99 20.09 -11.73
N ASN A 2 -0.69 19.24 -10.77
CA ASN A 2 0.59 19.25 -10.08
C ASN A 2 1.71 18.77 -10.99
N ILE A 3 2.81 19.49 -11.04
CA ILE A 3 3.99 19.16 -11.85
C ILE A 3 4.56 17.79 -11.45
N ILE A 4 4.52 17.45 -10.16
CA ILE A 4 5.02 16.16 -9.67
C ILE A 4 4.22 15.01 -10.25
N LEU A 5 2.89 15.15 -10.29
CA LEU A 5 2.02 14.14 -10.88
C LEU A 5 2.30 13.99 -12.39
N GLU A 6 2.39 15.10 -13.11
CA GLU A 6 2.68 15.07 -14.54
C GLU A 6 4.01 14.42 -14.86
N ASN A 7 5.05 14.76 -14.11
CA ASN A 7 6.37 14.17 -14.28
C ASN A 7 6.34 12.67 -14.00
N ALA A 8 5.67 12.27 -12.92
CA ALA A 8 5.56 10.86 -12.58
C ALA A 8 4.86 10.07 -13.67
N LEU A 9 3.77 10.60 -14.20
CA LEU A 9 2.98 9.91 -15.24
C LEU A 9 3.69 9.88 -16.60
N SER A 10 4.54 10.87 -16.89
CA SER A 10 5.23 10.93 -18.18
C SER A 10 6.40 9.93 -18.28
N HIS A 11 6.93 9.45 -17.16
CA HIS A 11 8.09 8.57 -17.15
C HIS A 11 7.75 7.08 -16.98
N GLY A 12 6.48 6.75 -16.72
CA GLY A 12 6.02 5.37 -16.62
C GLY A 12 5.97 4.83 -15.19
N ALA A 13 5.29 3.71 -15.04
CA ALA A 13 5.04 3.09 -13.73
C ALA A 13 6.32 2.61 -13.02
N ALA A 14 7.36 2.29 -13.78
CA ALA A 14 8.63 1.78 -13.23
C ALA A 14 9.65 2.89 -12.98
N SER A 15 9.29 4.15 -13.20
CA SER A 15 10.23 5.27 -13.05
C SER A 15 10.48 5.63 -11.59
N GLY A 16 11.64 6.25 -11.35
CA GLY A 16 11.95 6.80 -10.03
C GLY A 16 11.00 7.92 -9.63
N GLU A 17 10.53 8.69 -10.59
CA GLU A 17 9.57 9.77 -10.37
C GLU A 17 8.23 9.24 -9.86
N PHE A 18 7.75 8.14 -10.43
CA PHE A 18 6.52 7.52 -9.96
C PHE A 18 6.70 6.88 -8.58
N TYR A 19 7.83 6.23 -8.34
CA TYR A 19 8.18 5.70 -7.03
C TYR A 19 8.19 6.82 -5.98
N LEU A 20 8.79 7.95 -6.30
CA LEU A 20 8.84 9.10 -5.41
C LEU A 20 7.44 9.65 -5.13
N LEU A 21 6.57 9.72 -6.13
CA LEU A 21 5.18 10.11 -5.95
C LEU A 21 4.49 9.22 -4.92
N LEU A 22 4.64 7.91 -5.05
CA LEU A 22 4.01 6.96 -4.13
C LEU A 22 4.60 7.03 -2.72
N GLN A 23 5.91 7.26 -2.60
CA GLN A 23 6.53 7.47 -1.30
C GLN A 23 5.97 8.71 -0.61
N ASN A 24 5.82 9.80 -1.34
CA ASN A 24 5.25 11.04 -0.80
C ASN A 24 3.77 10.86 -0.45
N TYR A 25 3.03 10.11 -1.24
CA TYR A 25 1.67 9.73 -0.89
C TYR A 25 1.64 8.94 0.43
N GLY A 26 2.56 8.00 0.62
CA GLY A 26 2.65 7.22 1.85
C GLY A 26 2.89 8.10 3.08
N ILE A 27 3.79 9.08 2.96
CA ILE A 27 4.04 10.05 4.03
C ILE A 27 2.78 10.86 4.30
N TRP A 28 2.14 11.38 3.25
CA TRP A 28 0.91 12.14 3.39
C TRP A 28 -0.19 11.31 4.07
N SER A 29 -0.36 10.07 3.64
CA SER A 29 -1.38 9.17 4.20
C SER A 29 -1.16 8.90 5.69
N ARG A 30 0.11 8.71 6.07
CA ARG A 30 0.47 8.42 7.46
C ARG A 30 0.18 9.59 8.40
N TYR A 31 0.49 10.80 7.98
CA TYR A 31 0.44 11.97 8.85
C TYR A 31 -0.80 12.84 8.63
N PHE A 32 -1.36 12.85 7.44
CA PHE A 32 -2.44 13.78 7.10
C PHE A 32 -3.70 13.08 6.58
N GLY A 33 -3.61 11.80 6.26
CA GLY A 33 -4.74 11.03 5.69
C GLY A 33 -5.56 10.32 6.74
N CYS A 34 -6.46 9.45 6.29
CA CYS A 34 -7.39 8.70 7.13
C CYS A 34 -6.82 7.35 7.57
N SER A 35 -5.51 7.24 7.72
CA SER A 35 -4.85 5.99 8.10
C SER A 35 -5.02 5.64 9.58
N GLY A 36 -5.53 6.57 10.39
CA GLY A 36 -5.63 6.40 11.83
C GLY A 36 -4.34 6.68 12.59
N TYR A 37 -3.26 6.93 11.89
CA TYR A 37 -1.99 7.28 12.52
C TYR A 37 -2.06 8.70 13.06
N LYS A 38 -1.63 8.87 14.32
CA LYS A 38 -1.55 10.19 14.95
C LYS A 38 -0.10 10.47 15.28
N ALA A 39 0.48 11.47 14.64
CA ALA A 39 1.82 11.94 15.01
C ALA A 39 1.76 12.62 16.37
N HIS A 40 2.81 12.41 17.18
CA HIS A 40 2.95 13.12 18.44
C HIS A 40 3.21 14.59 18.16
N SER A 41 2.63 15.46 18.97
CA SER A 41 2.76 16.91 18.80
C SER A 41 4.20 17.40 18.89
N SER A 42 5.08 16.65 19.53
CA SER A 42 6.50 16.98 19.64
C SER A 42 7.35 16.52 18.46
N GLU A 43 6.79 15.73 17.55
CA GLU A 43 7.53 15.23 16.40
C GLU A 43 7.58 16.27 15.30
N ILE A 44 8.75 16.36 14.65
CA ILE A 44 8.88 17.13 13.41
C ILE A 44 8.29 16.25 12.31
N LEU A 45 7.17 16.67 11.75
CA LEU A 45 6.51 15.93 10.67
C LEU A 45 7.36 16.00 9.40
N PRO A 46 7.60 14.87 8.72
CA PRO A 46 8.23 14.92 7.40
C PRO A 46 7.38 15.75 6.45
N THR A 47 8.03 16.61 5.67
CA THR A 47 7.33 17.39 4.67
C THR A 47 7.04 16.52 3.46
N ALA A 48 5.78 16.20 3.25
CA ALA A 48 5.38 15.52 2.03
C ALA A 48 5.42 16.51 0.87
N ILE A 49 6.16 16.17 -0.20
CA ILE A 49 6.25 16.99 -1.40
C ILE A 49 5.08 16.64 -2.32
N ILE A 50 3.88 16.67 -1.78
CA ILE A 50 2.66 16.36 -2.52
C ILE A 50 1.54 17.21 -1.93
N ASP A 51 0.77 17.84 -2.79
CA ASP A 51 -0.40 18.58 -2.34
C ASP A 51 -1.59 17.66 -2.07
N ASP A 52 -2.56 18.18 -1.34
CA ASP A 52 -3.73 17.39 -0.94
C ASP A 52 -4.51 16.88 -2.15
N ASP A 53 -4.67 17.69 -3.18
CA ASP A 53 -5.43 17.29 -4.37
C ASP A 53 -4.76 16.11 -5.08
N THR A 54 -3.45 16.16 -5.26
CA THR A 54 -2.71 15.05 -5.86
C THR A 54 -2.77 13.81 -4.98
N ALA A 55 -2.60 13.98 -3.66
CA ALA A 55 -2.69 12.88 -2.72
C ALA A 55 -4.07 12.20 -2.76
N MET A 56 -5.13 12.98 -2.88
CA MET A 56 -6.50 12.44 -2.97
C MET A 56 -6.73 11.68 -4.26
N LEU A 57 -6.11 12.08 -5.36
CA LEU A 57 -6.17 11.30 -6.61
C LEU A 57 -5.50 9.94 -6.44
N VAL A 58 -4.33 9.91 -5.83
CA VAL A 58 -3.63 8.65 -5.54
C VAL A 58 -4.47 7.81 -4.57
N GLU A 59 -5.04 8.44 -3.53
CA GLU A 59 -5.91 7.76 -2.57
C GLU A 59 -7.09 7.07 -3.26
N SER A 60 -7.71 7.73 -4.21
CA SER A 60 -8.82 7.15 -4.97
C SER A 60 -8.37 5.87 -5.70
N ALA A 61 -7.20 5.90 -6.32
CA ALA A 61 -6.65 4.71 -6.99
C ALA A 61 -6.33 3.60 -5.99
N VAL A 62 -5.79 3.96 -4.82
CA VAL A 62 -5.46 3.00 -3.77
C VAL A 62 -6.73 2.33 -3.22
N VAL A 63 -7.81 3.08 -3.05
CA VAL A 63 -9.09 2.52 -2.62
C VAL A 63 -9.61 1.50 -3.63
N LYS A 64 -9.49 1.80 -4.92
CA LYS A 64 -9.87 0.85 -5.97
C LYS A 64 -9.01 -0.40 -5.94
N LEU A 65 -7.72 -0.25 -5.71
CA LEU A 65 -6.79 -1.37 -5.55
C LEU A 65 -7.20 -2.26 -4.37
N LYS A 66 -7.52 -1.64 -3.24
CA LYS A 66 -7.94 -2.37 -2.04
C LYS A 66 -9.18 -3.21 -2.30
N LYS A 67 -10.14 -2.67 -3.05
CA LYS A 67 -11.39 -3.37 -3.36
C LYS A 67 -11.20 -4.52 -4.36
N SER A 68 -10.36 -4.31 -5.38
CA SER A 68 -10.20 -5.27 -6.45
C SER A 68 -9.10 -6.29 -6.20
N ARG A 69 -8.05 -5.91 -5.50
CA ARG A 69 -6.88 -6.78 -5.23
C ARG A 69 -6.37 -6.58 -3.80
N PRO A 70 -7.08 -7.12 -2.81
CA PRO A 70 -6.73 -6.88 -1.40
C PRO A 70 -5.35 -7.39 -1.00
N ASN A 71 -4.87 -8.49 -1.61
CA ASN A 71 -3.52 -9.00 -1.34
C ASN A 71 -2.44 -8.01 -1.78
N VAL A 72 -2.62 -7.47 -2.97
CA VAL A 72 -1.71 -6.50 -3.56
C VAL A 72 -1.73 -5.20 -2.75
N TRP A 73 -2.93 -4.76 -2.36
CA TRP A 73 -3.09 -3.58 -1.52
C TRP A 73 -2.39 -3.75 -0.17
N LYS A 74 -2.48 -4.92 0.45
CA LYS A 74 -1.84 -5.17 1.74
C LYS A 74 -0.33 -4.97 1.66
N VAL A 75 0.30 -5.52 0.63
CA VAL A 75 1.74 -5.37 0.41
C VAL A 75 2.09 -3.92 0.11
N PHE A 76 1.30 -3.26 -0.73
CA PHE A 76 1.48 -1.84 -1.06
C PHE A 76 1.43 -0.97 0.19
N SER A 77 0.42 -1.17 1.03
CA SER A 77 0.22 -0.42 2.26
C SER A 77 1.42 -0.58 3.21
N GLN A 78 1.91 -1.80 3.38
CA GLN A 78 3.05 -2.04 4.26
C GLN A 78 4.33 -1.39 3.75
N HIS A 79 4.52 -1.34 2.44
CA HIS A 79 5.72 -0.74 1.88
C HIS A 79 5.67 0.79 1.86
N TYR A 80 4.60 1.35 1.31
CA TYR A 80 4.53 2.80 1.08
C TYR A 80 3.99 3.60 2.25
N ILE A 81 3.02 3.05 2.97
CA ILE A 81 2.43 3.77 4.12
C ILE A 81 3.20 3.48 5.39
N GLU A 82 3.51 2.22 5.68
CA GLU A 82 4.24 1.85 6.88
C GLU A 82 5.76 1.96 6.73
N GLY A 83 6.27 2.03 5.51
CA GLY A 83 7.70 2.21 5.25
C GLY A 83 8.54 0.95 5.40
N LEU A 84 7.95 -0.22 5.26
CA LEU A 84 8.66 -1.48 5.44
C LEU A 84 9.36 -1.93 4.16
N THR A 85 10.52 -2.58 4.30
CA THR A 85 11.22 -3.19 3.17
C THR A 85 10.53 -4.48 2.74
N PRO A 86 10.74 -4.95 1.50
CA PRO A 86 10.19 -6.23 1.05
C PRO A 86 10.56 -7.40 1.95
N GLU A 87 11.76 -7.41 2.50
CA GLU A 87 12.22 -8.47 3.41
C GLU A 87 11.40 -8.48 4.71
N VAL A 88 11.18 -7.32 5.30
CA VAL A 88 10.37 -7.18 6.51
C VAL A 88 8.92 -7.55 6.24
N ILE A 89 8.40 -7.13 5.09
CA ILE A 89 7.03 -7.49 4.69
C ILE A 89 6.90 -9.01 4.59
N THR A 90 7.87 -9.66 3.95
CA THR A 90 7.89 -11.12 3.82
C THR A 90 7.82 -11.80 5.19
N ASP A 91 8.64 -11.35 6.13
CA ASP A 91 8.66 -11.92 7.48
C ASP A 91 7.33 -11.71 8.20
N ARG A 92 6.73 -10.53 8.06
CA ARG A 92 5.42 -10.24 8.63
C ARG A 92 4.32 -11.13 8.05
N LEU A 93 4.29 -11.28 6.74
CA LEU A 93 3.28 -12.10 6.08
C LEU A 93 3.39 -13.57 6.51
N ARG A 94 4.60 -14.08 6.62
CA ARG A 94 4.82 -15.45 7.11
C ARG A 94 4.38 -15.60 8.55
N SER A 95 4.68 -14.63 9.39
CA SER A 95 4.29 -14.62 10.80
C SER A 95 2.77 -14.58 10.96
N GLU A 96 2.10 -13.72 10.19
CA GLU A 96 0.65 -13.58 10.23
C GLU A 96 -0.06 -14.86 9.73
N THR A 97 0.46 -15.45 8.64
CA THR A 97 -0.17 -16.62 8.04
C THR A 97 0.06 -17.90 8.83
N ARG A 98 1.14 -17.98 9.61
CA ARG A 98 1.37 -19.11 10.50
C ARG A 98 0.37 -19.19 11.63
N GLY A 99 -0.23 -18.04 11.99
CA GLY A 99 -1.19 -17.97 13.07
C GLY A 99 -0.57 -18.28 14.42
N LYS A 100 -0.69 -17.38 15.37
CA LYS A 100 -0.46 -17.76 16.77
C LYS A 100 -1.52 -18.79 17.13
N PRO A 101 -1.19 -19.82 17.92
CA PRO A 101 -2.22 -20.74 18.40
C PRO A 101 -3.25 -19.96 19.18
N GLU A 102 -4.36 -19.65 18.52
CA GLU A 102 -5.52 -19.07 19.19
C GLU A 102 -6.22 -20.17 19.97
N SER A 103 -7.02 -19.75 20.95
CA SER A 103 -7.82 -20.74 21.69
C SER A 103 -8.70 -21.52 20.67
N PRO A 104 -8.94 -22.81 20.91
CA PRO A 104 -9.77 -23.60 20.01
C PRO A 104 -11.14 -23.01 19.74
N TYR A 105 -11.66 -22.24 20.66
CA TYR A 105 -12.96 -21.57 20.54
C TYR A 105 -12.93 -20.48 19.49
N LYS A 106 -11.91 -19.61 19.51
CA LYS A 106 -11.75 -18.56 18.51
C LYS A 106 -11.49 -19.15 17.13
N ARG A 107 -10.75 -20.25 17.07
CA ARG A 107 -10.44 -20.92 15.82
C ARG A 107 -11.69 -21.44 15.14
N ARG A 108 -12.68 -21.94 15.89
CA ARG A 108 -13.91 -22.47 15.31
C ARG A 108 -14.85 -21.40 14.78
N LYS A 109 -14.98 -20.26 15.48
CA LYS A 109 -15.97 -19.24 15.09
C LYS A 109 -15.44 -18.18 14.16
N ASN A 110 -14.24 -17.69 14.40
CA ASN A 110 -13.75 -16.53 13.66
C ASN A 110 -12.69 -16.89 12.63
N TYR A 111 -11.96 -17.97 12.85
CA TYR A 111 -10.87 -18.37 11.98
C TYR A 111 -11.36 -18.76 10.59
N TYR A 112 -12.41 -19.58 10.53
CA TYR A 112 -12.94 -20.07 9.26
C TYR A 112 -13.85 -19.06 8.55
N GLU A 113 -14.49 -18.18 9.29
CA GLU A 113 -15.42 -17.20 8.74
C GLU A 113 -14.73 -15.89 8.37
N ALA A 114 -13.76 -15.45 9.19
CA ALA A 114 -13.11 -14.16 9.03
C ALA A 114 -11.80 -14.21 8.27
N ARG A 115 -11.28 -15.40 7.96
CA ARG A 115 -10.02 -15.49 7.22
C ARG A 115 -10.25 -15.30 5.74
N PRO A 116 -9.87 -14.17 5.20
CA PRO A 116 -9.97 -13.98 3.76
C PRO A 116 -8.97 -14.88 3.03
N ALA A 117 -9.23 -15.15 1.77
CA ALA A 117 -8.34 -15.88 0.88
C ALA A 117 -6.92 -15.28 0.82
N ILE A 118 -6.75 -14.06 1.29
CA ILE A 118 -5.50 -13.35 1.43
C ILE A 118 -4.41 -14.19 2.11
N ASP A 119 -4.75 -14.80 3.25
CA ASP A 119 -3.77 -15.56 4.03
C ASP A 119 -3.22 -16.75 3.27
N THR A 120 -4.07 -17.42 2.51
CA THR A 120 -3.67 -18.57 1.71
C THR A 120 -2.75 -18.14 0.56
N ALA A 121 -3.11 -17.07 -0.13
CA ALA A 121 -2.33 -16.56 -1.27
C ALA A 121 -0.94 -16.06 -0.85
N LEU A 122 -0.81 -15.51 0.35
CA LEU A 122 0.44 -14.92 0.83
C LEU A 122 1.30 -15.89 1.65
N ARG A 123 0.82 -17.10 1.87
CA ARG A 123 1.45 -18.06 2.78
C ARG A 123 2.89 -18.43 2.40
N HIS A 124 3.18 -18.51 1.13
CA HIS A 124 4.48 -18.95 0.61
C HIS A 124 5.22 -17.83 -0.13
N VAL A 125 4.78 -16.60 0.04
CA VAL A 125 5.42 -15.47 -0.60
C VAL A 125 6.83 -15.26 -0.04
N ASN A 126 7.78 -15.03 -0.93
CA ASN A 126 9.14 -14.61 -0.57
C ASN A 126 9.35 -13.13 -0.94
N ALA A 127 10.54 -12.60 -0.67
CA ALA A 127 10.85 -11.19 -0.95
C ALA A 127 10.69 -10.85 -2.43
N SER A 128 11.07 -11.77 -3.32
CA SER A 128 10.88 -11.60 -4.76
C SER A 128 9.40 -11.52 -5.12
N GLY A 129 8.58 -12.36 -4.50
CA GLY A 129 7.12 -12.33 -4.67
C GLY A 129 6.52 -11.03 -4.16
N VAL A 130 7.01 -10.52 -3.03
CA VAL A 130 6.57 -9.21 -2.50
C VAL A 130 6.91 -8.10 -3.49
N ARG A 131 8.11 -8.12 -4.07
CA ARG A 131 8.50 -7.12 -5.08
C ARG A 131 7.59 -7.20 -6.31
N SER A 132 7.22 -8.41 -6.73
CA SER A 132 6.31 -8.60 -7.85
C SER A 132 4.91 -8.04 -7.55
N LEU A 133 4.41 -8.26 -6.35
CA LEU A 133 3.13 -7.68 -5.92
C LEU A 133 3.19 -6.16 -5.87
N LEU A 134 4.31 -5.59 -5.44
CA LEU A 134 4.50 -4.14 -5.45
C LEU A 134 4.45 -3.59 -6.88
N LYS A 135 5.06 -4.28 -7.84
CA LYS A 135 4.99 -3.86 -9.25
C LYS A 135 3.57 -3.90 -9.79
N ILE A 136 2.79 -4.90 -9.41
CA ILE A 136 1.38 -4.98 -9.79
C ILE A 136 0.62 -3.80 -9.20
N ALA A 137 0.85 -3.47 -7.94
CA ALA A 137 0.21 -2.32 -7.29
C ALA A 137 0.57 -1.02 -8.00
N GLU A 138 1.84 -0.82 -8.27
CA GLU A 138 2.35 0.39 -8.94
C GLU A 138 1.73 0.55 -10.32
N SER A 139 1.67 -0.53 -11.10
CA SER A 139 1.06 -0.51 -12.43
C SER A 139 -0.44 -0.23 -12.36
N PHE A 140 -1.13 -0.82 -11.41
CA PHE A 140 -2.57 -0.59 -11.22
C PHE A 140 -2.87 0.89 -10.94
N ILE A 141 -2.13 1.47 -10.00
CA ILE A 141 -2.30 2.87 -9.61
C ILE A 141 -1.92 3.78 -10.77
N TYR A 142 -0.82 3.49 -11.44
CA TYR A 142 -0.36 4.26 -12.60
C TYR A 142 -1.43 4.31 -13.69
N GLU A 143 -1.99 3.16 -14.06
CA GLU A 143 -3.01 3.09 -15.10
C GLU A 143 -4.29 3.83 -14.71
N ASP A 144 -4.69 3.77 -13.45
CA ASP A 144 -5.86 4.50 -12.97
C ASP A 144 -5.64 6.01 -13.07
N LEU A 145 -4.45 6.47 -12.69
CA LEU A 145 -4.09 7.89 -12.76
C LEU A 145 -4.00 8.37 -14.21
N ILE A 146 -3.45 7.56 -15.10
CA ILE A 146 -3.39 7.87 -16.53
C ILE A 146 -4.80 7.99 -17.11
N ALA A 147 -5.69 7.08 -16.77
CA ALA A 147 -7.08 7.10 -17.23
C ALA A 147 -7.80 8.37 -16.74
N TYR A 148 -7.59 8.72 -15.48
CA TYR A 148 -8.14 9.95 -14.92
C TYR A 148 -7.62 11.19 -15.65
N ASN A 149 -6.32 11.24 -15.93
CA ASN A 149 -5.68 12.39 -16.53
C ASN A 149 -6.07 12.62 -17.99
N LYS A 150 -6.59 11.59 -18.67
CA LYS A 150 -7.09 11.70 -20.06
C LYS A 150 -8.49 12.31 -20.15
N HIS A 151 -9.17 12.41 -19.04
CA HIS A 151 -10.49 13.04 -18.95
C HIS A 151 -10.34 14.44 -18.40
#